data_f23ee4229ed3edc16aeb1ecd79eac969
#
_entry.id   f23ee4229ed3edc16aeb1ecd79eac969
#
_cell.length_a   1.000
_cell.length_b   1.000
_cell.length_c   1.000
_cell.angle_alpha   90.00
_cell.angle_beta   90.00
_cell.angle_gamma   90.00
#
_symmetry.space_group_name_H-M   'P 1'
#
loop_
_entity.id
_entity.type
_entity.pdbx_description
1 polymer ?
#
loop_
_entity_poly.entity_id
_entity_poly.type
_entity_poly.pdbx_seq_one_letter_code
_entity_poly.pdbx_strand_id
1 'polypeptide(L)'
;DIVIETIGGVGVAKDFVMMALKEGKTVVTANKEMISKCSHELERIAKRNSCGLYYEASCVGGVPIIRTLLDGVQANHITEMMGIVNGTTNYILTKMAQDGADYQTALKEAQALGYAEFDPTNDVEGFDSTYKLSILASMAFHTKVPYTKVHREGITSVSATDIAIGKEFGYVLKLLAIGKNGEKGVEVRVHPTFIPAAHPLANV
;
A
#
# COMPACT_ATOMS: atom_id res chain seq x y z
N ASP A 1 24.28 17.32 0.36
CA ASP A 1 24.12 16.27 1.40
C ASP A 1 22.80 15.53 1.22
N ILE A 2 22.75 14.30 1.73
CA ILE A 2 21.56 13.42 1.69
C ILE A 2 21.15 13.13 3.13
N VAL A 3 19.84 13.19 3.39
CA VAL A 3 19.21 12.81 4.67
C VAL A 3 18.34 11.58 4.43
N ILE A 4 18.52 10.53 5.24
CA ILE A 4 17.70 9.31 5.18
C ILE A 4 16.75 9.31 6.38
N GLU A 5 15.44 9.23 6.11
CA GLU A 5 14.39 9.19 7.13
C GLU A 5 13.79 7.77 7.20
N THR A 6 13.85 7.16 8.39
CA THR A 6 13.33 5.83 8.69
C THR A 6 12.61 5.77 10.06
N ILE A 7 12.16 6.94 10.55
CA ILE A 7 11.51 7.07 11.87
C ILE A 7 10.08 6.51 11.82
N GLY A 8 9.38 6.82 10.73
CA GLY A 8 7.95 6.50 10.60
C GLY A 8 7.01 7.53 11.25
N GLY A 9 5.70 7.38 11.00
CA GLY A 9 4.68 8.32 11.43
C GLY A 9 4.76 9.69 10.74
N VAL A 10 3.95 10.66 11.16
CA VAL A 10 3.91 11.97 10.49
C VAL A 10 4.57 13.08 11.31
N GLY A 11 4.37 13.15 12.61
CA GLY A 11 4.80 14.25 13.48
C GLY A 11 6.27 14.68 13.29
N VAL A 12 7.13 14.25 14.17
CA VAL A 12 8.58 14.60 14.19
C VAL A 12 9.29 14.25 12.87
N ALA A 13 8.93 13.12 12.25
CA ALA A 13 9.51 12.71 10.97
C ALA A 13 9.28 13.77 9.88
N LYS A 14 8.04 14.28 9.77
CA LYS A 14 7.70 15.36 8.83
C LYS A 14 8.53 16.62 9.10
N ASP A 15 8.66 17.02 10.37
CA ASP A 15 9.38 18.24 10.73
C ASP A 15 10.86 18.14 10.32
N PHE A 16 11.51 17.01 10.57
CA PHE A 16 12.90 16.78 10.14
C PHE A 16 13.06 16.76 8.62
N VAL A 17 12.13 16.11 7.91
CA VAL A 17 12.15 16.11 6.44
C VAL A 17 11.95 17.53 5.90
N MET A 18 11.02 18.29 6.43
CA MET A 18 10.81 19.69 6.04
C MET A 18 12.03 20.57 6.30
N MET A 19 12.71 20.40 7.45
CA MET A 19 13.96 21.11 7.75
C MET A 19 15.04 20.77 6.72
N ALA A 20 15.27 19.48 6.47
CA ALA A 20 16.27 19.04 5.50
C ALA A 20 16.01 19.61 4.11
N LEU A 21 14.76 19.54 3.63
CA LEU A 21 14.39 20.07 2.30
C LEU A 21 14.51 21.60 2.23
N LYS A 22 14.20 22.35 3.31
CA LYS A 22 14.39 23.81 3.38
C LYS A 22 15.88 24.20 3.31
N GLU A 23 16.77 23.38 3.86
CA GLU A 23 18.22 23.53 3.81
C GLU A 23 18.83 23.03 2.47
N GLY A 24 17.99 22.71 1.48
CA GLY A 24 18.46 22.21 0.18
C GLY A 24 19.06 20.81 0.19
N LYS A 25 18.81 20.02 1.23
CA LYS A 25 19.30 18.65 1.33
C LYS A 25 18.32 17.68 0.67
N THR A 26 18.86 16.75 -0.11
CA THR A 26 18.06 15.67 -0.70
C THR A 26 17.60 14.71 0.40
N VAL A 27 16.34 14.31 0.37
CA VAL A 27 15.75 13.38 1.34
C VAL A 27 15.38 12.07 0.66
N VAL A 28 15.70 10.96 1.33
CA VAL A 28 15.26 9.60 1.01
C VAL A 28 14.44 9.08 2.18
N THR A 29 13.21 8.62 1.94
CA THR A 29 12.31 8.14 3.02
C THR A 29 11.59 6.85 2.64
N ALA A 30 11.35 5.99 3.62
CA ALA A 30 10.47 4.82 3.52
C ALA A 30 9.06 5.06 4.10
N ASN A 31 8.77 6.28 4.53
CA ASN A 31 7.59 6.63 5.33
C ASN A 31 6.34 6.84 4.46
N LYS A 32 5.66 5.75 4.16
CA LYS A 32 4.44 5.75 3.35
C LYS A 32 3.31 6.63 3.91
N GLU A 33 3.18 6.65 5.24
CA GLU A 33 2.13 7.45 5.89
C GLU A 33 2.36 8.96 5.66
N MET A 34 3.58 9.42 5.87
CA MET A 34 3.95 10.82 5.63
C MET A 34 3.80 11.18 4.15
N ILE A 35 4.27 10.33 3.24
CA ILE A 35 4.17 10.58 1.80
C ILE A 35 2.70 10.62 1.35
N SER A 36 1.85 9.67 1.77
CA SER A 36 0.44 9.67 1.40
C SER A 36 -0.33 10.90 1.89
N LYS A 37 0.08 11.45 3.04
CA LYS A 37 -0.56 12.63 3.67
C LYS A 37 0.01 13.96 3.20
N CYS A 38 1.31 14.01 2.92
CA CYS A 38 2.07 15.27 2.81
C CYS A 38 2.92 15.40 1.54
N SER A 39 2.95 14.43 0.60
CA SER A 39 3.85 14.45 -0.57
C SER A 39 3.82 15.77 -1.31
N HIS A 40 2.64 16.29 -1.62
CA HIS A 40 2.52 17.54 -2.38
C HIS A 40 3.19 18.75 -1.69
N GLU A 41 3.11 18.84 -0.36
CA GLU A 41 3.79 19.90 0.41
C GLU A 41 5.30 19.71 0.37
N LEU A 42 5.77 18.48 0.60
CA LEU A 42 7.19 18.13 0.64
C LEU A 42 7.84 18.29 -0.73
N GLU A 43 7.20 17.82 -1.80
CA GLU A 43 7.66 17.97 -3.18
C GLU A 43 7.78 19.45 -3.59
N ARG A 44 6.80 20.28 -3.17
CA ARG A 44 6.85 21.73 -3.42
C ARG A 44 8.03 22.38 -2.73
N ILE A 45 8.36 21.96 -1.48
CA ILE A 45 9.52 22.47 -0.76
C ILE A 45 10.81 22.01 -1.44
N ALA A 46 10.92 20.72 -1.77
CA ALA A 46 12.07 20.15 -2.48
C ALA A 46 12.34 20.90 -3.80
N LYS A 47 11.30 21.09 -4.62
CA LYS A 47 11.41 21.83 -5.89
C LYS A 47 11.86 23.26 -5.71
N ARG A 48 11.36 23.98 -4.70
CA ARG A 48 11.74 25.38 -4.41
C ARG A 48 13.20 25.52 -4.00
N ASN A 49 13.76 24.49 -3.35
CA ASN A 49 15.12 24.49 -2.85
C ASN A 49 16.08 23.66 -3.74
N SER A 50 15.63 23.27 -4.95
CA SER A 50 16.43 22.53 -5.94
C SER A 50 17.07 21.25 -5.37
N CYS A 51 16.34 20.53 -4.51
CA CYS A 51 16.77 19.26 -3.95
C CYS A 51 15.75 18.14 -4.23
N GLY A 52 16.17 16.88 -4.06
CA GLY A 52 15.33 15.69 -4.33
C GLY A 52 14.54 15.23 -3.11
N LEU A 53 13.37 14.64 -3.37
CA LEU A 53 12.62 13.84 -2.41
C LEU A 53 12.36 12.47 -3.04
N TYR A 54 12.94 11.43 -2.46
CA TYR A 54 12.87 10.06 -2.97
C TYR A 54 12.21 9.15 -1.94
N TYR A 55 11.24 8.34 -2.37
CA TYR A 55 10.42 7.52 -1.48
C TYR A 55 10.07 6.14 -2.06
N GLU A 56 10.98 5.56 -2.87
CA GLU A 56 10.80 4.23 -3.47
C GLU A 56 10.44 3.18 -2.42
N ALA A 57 11.16 3.16 -1.29
CA ALA A 57 10.95 2.21 -0.21
C ALA A 57 9.63 2.40 0.58
N SER A 58 8.84 3.43 0.27
CA SER A 58 7.52 3.64 0.88
C SER A 58 6.46 2.66 0.36
N CYS A 59 6.67 2.07 -0.81
CA CYS A 59 5.74 1.13 -1.43
C CYS A 59 6.44 -0.16 -1.84
N VAL A 60 5.82 -1.30 -1.54
CA VAL A 60 6.16 -2.64 -2.05
C VAL A 60 7.62 -3.07 -1.78
N GLY A 61 8.24 -2.55 -0.73
CA GLY A 61 9.57 -2.96 -0.28
C GLY A 61 10.67 -2.75 -1.32
N GLY A 62 11.35 -3.83 -1.73
CA GLY A 62 12.45 -3.77 -2.70
C GLY A 62 12.02 -3.78 -4.17
N VAL A 63 10.71 -3.80 -4.46
CA VAL A 63 10.21 -3.73 -5.84
C VAL A 63 10.21 -2.29 -6.32
N PRO A 64 10.91 -1.94 -7.44
CA PRO A 64 11.05 -0.55 -7.90
C PRO A 64 9.80 -0.07 -8.64
N ILE A 65 8.66 -0.01 -7.96
CA ILE A 65 7.36 0.33 -8.57
C ILE A 65 7.20 1.84 -8.82
N ILE A 66 7.67 2.67 -7.91
CA ILE A 66 7.56 4.13 -8.03
C ILE A 66 8.39 4.60 -9.21
N ARG A 67 9.64 4.13 -9.32
CA ARG A 67 10.50 4.45 -10.45
C ARG A 67 9.95 3.91 -11.78
N THR A 68 9.34 2.74 -11.76
CA THR A 68 8.66 2.20 -12.94
C THR A 68 7.53 3.11 -13.41
N LEU A 69 6.73 3.64 -12.49
CA LEU A 69 5.65 4.59 -12.81
C LEU A 69 6.19 5.93 -13.31
N LEU A 70 7.29 6.43 -12.74
CA LEU A 70 7.87 7.72 -13.11
C LEU A 70 8.64 7.69 -14.44
N ASP A 71 9.43 6.64 -14.66
CA ASP A 71 10.38 6.58 -15.77
C ASP A 71 9.93 5.56 -16.85
N GLY A 72 9.43 4.40 -16.42
CA GLY A 72 9.21 3.26 -17.32
C GLY A 72 7.94 3.35 -18.15
N VAL A 73 6.85 3.86 -17.58
CA VAL A 73 5.52 3.89 -18.22
C VAL A 73 4.95 5.30 -18.36
N GLN A 74 5.77 6.32 -18.26
CA GLN A 74 5.34 7.73 -18.26
C GLN A 74 4.57 8.14 -19.54
N ALA A 75 4.89 7.52 -20.67
CA ALA A 75 4.20 7.77 -21.95
C ALA A 75 2.89 6.96 -22.09
N ASN A 76 2.56 6.10 -21.13
CA ASN A 76 1.38 5.27 -21.17
C ASN A 76 0.21 5.91 -20.43
N HIS A 77 -1.01 5.64 -20.90
CA HIS A 77 -2.23 5.96 -20.15
C HIS A 77 -2.66 4.75 -19.32
N ILE A 78 -2.41 4.81 -18.00
CA ILE A 78 -2.78 3.74 -17.08
C ILE A 78 -4.25 3.93 -16.72
N THR A 79 -5.08 2.94 -17.06
CA THR A 79 -6.52 2.94 -16.79
C THR A 79 -6.89 2.14 -15.55
N GLU A 80 -6.06 1.15 -15.17
CA GLU A 80 -6.31 0.30 -14.01
C GLU A 80 -5.00 -0.16 -13.37
N MET A 81 -5.03 -0.28 -12.05
CA MET A 81 -3.99 -0.93 -11.27
C MET A 81 -4.62 -1.84 -10.23
N MET A 82 -4.00 -2.97 -9.97
CA MET A 82 -4.44 -3.93 -8.97
C MET A 82 -3.22 -4.62 -8.36
N GLY A 83 -3.23 -4.82 -7.04
CA GLY A 83 -2.09 -5.50 -6.40
C GLY A 83 -2.37 -5.95 -4.98
N ILE A 84 -1.59 -6.95 -4.55
CA ILE A 84 -1.41 -7.33 -3.15
C ILE A 84 -0.21 -6.52 -2.64
N VAL A 85 -0.47 -5.54 -1.78
CA VAL A 85 0.58 -4.59 -1.34
C VAL A 85 0.89 -4.70 0.15
N ASN A 86 0.31 -5.69 0.84
CA ASN A 86 0.56 -5.96 2.25
C ASN A 86 0.83 -7.47 2.48
N GLY A 87 2.02 -7.79 2.97
CA GLY A 87 2.46 -9.17 3.20
C GLY A 87 1.76 -9.85 4.36
N THR A 88 1.49 -9.12 5.44
CA THR A 88 0.85 -9.63 6.67
C THR A 88 -0.54 -10.18 6.36
N THR A 89 -1.39 -9.37 5.72
CA THR A 89 -2.76 -9.79 5.36
C THR A 89 -2.76 -10.91 4.31
N ASN A 90 -1.81 -10.88 3.37
CA ASN A 90 -1.68 -11.96 2.39
C ASN A 90 -1.32 -13.29 3.08
N TYR A 91 -0.37 -13.27 4.03
CA TYR A 91 -0.03 -14.44 4.84
C TYR A 91 -1.24 -14.98 5.58
N ILE A 92 -1.96 -14.12 6.32
CA ILE A 92 -3.13 -14.51 7.12
C ILE A 92 -4.20 -15.16 6.25
N LEU A 93 -4.62 -14.50 5.16
CA LEU A 93 -5.65 -15.03 4.27
C LEU A 93 -5.22 -16.33 3.56
N THR A 94 -3.94 -16.43 3.19
CA THR A 94 -3.40 -17.65 2.59
C THR A 94 -3.42 -18.81 3.60
N LYS A 95 -3.04 -18.56 4.86
CA LYS A 95 -3.08 -19.56 5.93
C LYS A 95 -4.50 -20.03 6.22
N MET A 96 -5.47 -19.11 6.31
CA MET A 96 -6.88 -19.43 6.46
C MET A 96 -7.38 -20.31 5.31
N ALA A 97 -6.96 -20.02 4.06
CA ALA A 97 -7.38 -20.77 2.88
C ALA A 97 -6.75 -22.16 2.77
N GLN A 98 -5.50 -22.33 3.19
CA GLN A 98 -4.76 -23.60 3.10
C GLN A 98 -5.12 -24.55 4.23
N ASP A 99 -5.14 -24.07 5.47
CA ASP A 99 -5.29 -24.88 6.67
C ASP A 99 -6.74 -24.92 7.21
N GLY A 100 -7.64 -24.10 6.66
CA GLY A 100 -8.98 -23.93 7.18
C GLY A 100 -9.01 -23.24 8.55
N ALA A 101 -7.91 -22.57 8.93
CA ALA A 101 -7.78 -21.88 10.21
C ALA A 101 -8.72 -20.68 10.29
N ASP A 102 -9.19 -20.37 11.52
CA ASP A 102 -9.86 -19.09 11.77
C ASP A 102 -8.87 -17.92 11.76
N TYR A 103 -9.39 -16.71 11.64
CA TYR A 103 -8.61 -15.48 11.60
C TYR A 103 -7.68 -15.32 12.81
N GLN A 104 -8.15 -15.60 14.01
CA GLN A 104 -7.37 -15.42 15.25
C GLN A 104 -6.19 -16.38 15.33
N THR A 105 -6.37 -17.61 14.90
CA THR A 105 -5.33 -18.62 14.82
C THR A 105 -4.25 -18.22 13.80
N ALA A 106 -4.68 -17.81 12.59
CA ALA A 106 -3.76 -17.36 11.55
C ALA A 106 -2.99 -16.09 11.94
N LEU A 107 -3.65 -15.15 12.63
CA LEU A 107 -2.99 -13.93 13.14
C LEU A 107 -1.93 -14.25 14.19
N LYS A 108 -2.23 -15.10 15.17
CA LYS A 108 -1.27 -15.50 16.21
C LYS A 108 -0.04 -16.18 15.61
N GLU A 109 -0.22 -17.01 14.60
CA GLU A 109 0.88 -17.63 13.88
C GLU A 109 1.72 -16.59 13.14
N ALA A 110 1.08 -15.65 12.44
CA ALA A 110 1.76 -14.53 11.78
C ALA A 110 2.61 -13.71 12.77
N GLN A 111 2.08 -13.45 13.96
CA GLN A 111 2.80 -12.75 15.04
C GLN A 111 3.99 -13.57 15.55
N ALA A 112 3.81 -14.87 15.79
CA ALA A 112 4.87 -15.75 16.25
C ALA A 112 6.04 -15.87 15.25
N LEU A 113 5.74 -15.78 13.96
CA LEU A 113 6.72 -15.82 12.87
C LEU A 113 7.32 -14.45 12.53
N GLY A 114 6.84 -13.36 13.16
CA GLY A 114 7.31 -12.00 12.91
C GLY A 114 6.75 -11.35 11.66
N TYR A 115 5.70 -11.91 11.02
CA TYR A 115 4.98 -11.30 9.90
C TYR A 115 3.95 -10.26 10.32
N ALA A 116 3.49 -10.31 11.57
CA ALA A 116 2.60 -9.32 12.16
C ALA A 116 3.22 -8.78 13.46
N GLU A 117 3.07 -7.48 13.68
CA GLU A 117 3.41 -6.83 14.95
C GLU A 117 2.38 -7.18 16.03
N PHE A 118 2.71 -6.84 17.30
CA PHE A 118 1.77 -7.02 18.42
C PHE A 118 0.46 -6.25 18.18
N ASP A 119 0.53 -5.01 17.70
CA ASP A 119 -0.63 -4.27 17.20
C ASP A 119 -0.65 -4.32 15.66
N PRO A 120 -1.40 -5.25 15.06
CA PRO A 120 -1.45 -5.43 13.62
C PRO A 120 -2.47 -4.51 12.92
N THR A 121 -3.11 -3.58 13.63
CA THR A 121 -4.24 -2.78 13.17
C THR A 121 -3.98 -2.11 11.81
N ASN A 122 -2.78 -1.55 11.61
CA ASN A 122 -2.44 -0.90 10.34
C ASN A 122 -2.50 -1.86 9.15
N ASP A 123 -2.15 -3.12 9.36
CA ASP A 123 -2.18 -4.14 8.31
C ASP A 123 -3.60 -4.71 8.15
N VAL A 124 -4.16 -5.28 9.23
CA VAL A 124 -5.40 -6.06 9.14
C VAL A 124 -6.64 -5.21 8.86
N GLU A 125 -6.63 -3.94 9.24
CA GLU A 125 -7.67 -2.97 8.89
C GLU A 125 -7.41 -2.29 7.53
N GLY A 126 -6.31 -2.60 6.85
CA GLY A 126 -6.00 -2.14 5.50
C GLY A 126 -5.45 -0.72 5.38
N PHE A 127 -5.03 -0.08 6.47
CA PHE A 127 -4.44 1.27 6.44
C PHE A 127 -3.13 1.31 5.65
N ASP A 128 -2.24 0.34 5.88
CA ASP A 128 -0.98 0.21 5.14
C ASP A 128 -1.22 0.17 3.62
N SER A 129 -2.14 -0.70 3.19
CA SER A 129 -2.53 -0.81 1.77
C SER A 129 -3.17 0.47 1.24
N THR A 130 -3.93 1.18 2.07
CA THR A 130 -4.56 2.46 1.72
C THR A 130 -3.53 3.55 1.46
N TYR A 131 -2.51 3.68 2.31
CA TYR A 131 -1.44 4.66 2.10
C TYR A 131 -0.67 4.36 0.81
N LYS A 132 -0.31 3.09 0.59
CA LYS A 132 0.39 2.66 -0.63
C LYS A 132 -0.46 2.91 -1.88
N LEU A 133 -1.74 2.55 -1.86
CA LEU A 133 -2.63 2.80 -3.00
C LEU A 133 -2.79 4.29 -3.30
N SER A 134 -2.92 5.13 -2.26
CA SER A 134 -2.99 6.59 -2.42
C SER A 134 -1.76 7.14 -3.15
N ILE A 135 -0.56 6.67 -2.79
CA ILE A 135 0.69 7.07 -3.44
C ILE A 135 0.72 6.59 -4.89
N LEU A 136 0.56 5.29 -5.09
CA LEU A 136 0.68 4.67 -6.42
C LEU A 136 -0.37 5.17 -7.40
N ALA A 137 -1.64 5.31 -6.96
CA ALA A 137 -2.71 5.83 -7.80
C ALA A 137 -2.52 7.31 -8.15
N SER A 138 -1.98 8.12 -7.21
CA SER A 138 -1.68 9.52 -7.50
C SER A 138 -0.66 9.66 -8.62
N MET A 139 0.35 8.78 -8.64
CA MET A 139 1.37 8.74 -9.68
C MET A 139 0.84 8.18 -10.99
N ALA A 140 0.23 6.98 -10.94
CA ALA A 140 -0.25 6.29 -12.13
C ALA A 140 -1.33 7.06 -12.90
N PHE A 141 -2.18 7.81 -12.20
CA PHE A 141 -3.30 8.55 -12.79
C PHE A 141 -3.03 10.05 -12.92
N HIS A 142 -1.79 10.49 -12.61
CA HIS A 142 -1.36 11.89 -12.68
C HIS A 142 -2.35 12.86 -11.99
N THR A 143 -2.93 12.44 -10.87
CA THR A 143 -3.89 13.22 -10.09
C THR A 143 -3.71 12.99 -8.60
N LYS A 144 -4.11 13.95 -7.77
CA LYS A 144 -4.04 13.78 -6.32
C LYS A 144 -5.16 12.84 -5.84
N VAL A 145 -4.79 11.70 -5.30
CA VAL A 145 -5.69 10.73 -4.68
C VAL A 145 -5.48 10.75 -3.16
N PRO A 146 -6.27 11.51 -2.39
CA PRO A 146 -6.12 11.54 -0.93
C PRO A 146 -6.44 10.18 -0.32
N TYR A 147 -5.61 9.71 0.63
CA TYR A 147 -5.84 8.44 1.31
C TYR A 147 -7.22 8.37 2.00
N THR A 148 -7.77 9.51 2.42
CA THR A 148 -9.10 9.62 3.04
C THR A 148 -10.26 9.37 2.07
N LYS A 149 -9.99 9.32 0.76
CA LYS A 149 -10.97 9.02 -0.28
C LYS A 149 -10.90 7.57 -0.76
N VAL A 150 -9.94 6.81 -0.29
CA VAL A 150 -9.85 5.37 -0.57
C VAL A 150 -10.93 4.66 0.25
N HIS A 151 -11.85 3.95 -0.42
CA HIS A 151 -12.74 3.02 0.25
C HIS A 151 -11.91 1.90 0.87
N ARG A 152 -12.12 1.57 2.15
CA ARG A 152 -11.29 0.63 2.87
C ARG A 152 -12.12 -0.33 3.70
N GLU A 153 -11.85 -1.62 3.52
CA GLU A 153 -12.32 -2.70 4.37
C GLU A 153 -11.12 -3.58 4.76
N GLY A 154 -11.02 -3.92 6.04
CA GLY A 154 -10.01 -4.83 6.57
C GLY A 154 -10.39 -6.30 6.40
N ILE A 155 -9.55 -7.19 6.94
CA ILE A 155 -9.75 -8.64 6.88
C ILE A 155 -10.31 -9.23 8.18
N THR A 156 -10.51 -8.43 9.21
CA THR A 156 -10.90 -8.89 10.55
C THR A 156 -12.27 -9.54 10.62
N SER A 157 -13.16 -9.20 9.67
CA SER A 157 -14.49 -9.79 9.54
C SER A 157 -14.55 -11.02 8.62
N VAL A 158 -13.46 -11.38 7.97
CA VAL A 158 -13.40 -12.54 7.06
C VAL A 158 -13.48 -13.84 7.86
N SER A 159 -14.42 -14.70 7.52
CA SER A 159 -14.55 -16.02 8.15
C SER A 159 -13.91 -17.14 7.32
N ALA A 160 -13.53 -18.24 7.98
CA ALA A 160 -13.10 -19.45 7.29
C ALA A 160 -14.19 -20.00 6.36
N THR A 161 -15.47 -19.81 6.72
CA THR A 161 -16.61 -20.22 5.90
C THR A 161 -16.68 -19.42 4.59
N ASP A 162 -16.46 -18.11 4.63
CA ASP A 162 -16.43 -17.29 3.39
C ASP A 162 -15.37 -17.78 2.43
N ILE A 163 -14.17 -18.09 2.97
CA ILE A 163 -13.05 -18.60 2.17
C ILE A 163 -13.38 -19.98 1.58
N ALA A 164 -13.97 -20.88 2.38
CA ALA A 164 -14.34 -22.22 1.93
C ALA A 164 -15.38 -22.16 0.81
N ILE A 165 -16.42 -21.34 0.96
CA ILE A 165 -17.44 -21.11 -0.07
C ILE A 165 -16.80 -20.55 -1.35
N GLY A 166 -15.95 -19.51 -1.24
CA GLY A 166 -15.25 -18.96 -2.39
C GLY A 166 -14.44 -20.03 -3.15
N LYS A 167 -13.74 -20.90 -2.40
CA LYS A 167 -12.95 -22.01 -2.96
C LYS A 167 -13.81 -23.01 -3.74
N GLU A 168 -15.00 -23.36 -3.24
CA GLU A 168 -15.94 -24.24 -3.94
C GLU A 168 -16.38 -23.66 -5.30
N PHE A 169 -16.48 -22.34 -5.40
CA PHE A 169 -16.79 -21.63 -6.65
C PHE A 169 -15.55 -21.33 -7.51
N GLY A 170 -14.36 -21.83 -7.15
CA GLY A 170 -13.14 -21.62 -7.92
C GLY A 170 -12.48 -20.24 -7.71
N TYR A 171 -12.73 -19.59 -6.58
CA TYR A 171 -12.15 -18.30 -6.23
C TYR A 171 -11.17 -18.39 -5.05
N VAL A 172 -10.26 -17.42 -4.99
CA VAL A 172 -9.33 -17.19 -3.88
C VAL A 172 -9.58 -15.78 -3.33
N LEU A 173 -9.60 -15.66 -2.01
CA LEU A 173 -9.77 -14.38 -1.33
C LEU A 173 -8.42 -13.71 -1.08
N LYS A 174 -8.26 -12.48 -1.51
CA LYS A 174 -7.08 -11.63 -1.28
C LYS A 174 -7.49 -10.25 -0.83
N LEU A 175 -6.66 -9.58 -0.02
CA LEU A 175 -6.81 -8.14 0.22
C LEU A 175 -6.17 -7.39 -0.95
N LEU A 176 -6.98 -6.75 -1.78
CA LEU A 176 -6.51 -6.05 -2.96
C LEU A 176 -6.57 -4.54 -2.81
N ALA A 177 -5.50 -3.89 -3.25
CA ALA A 177 -5.48 -2.47 -3.56
C ALA A 177 -5.84 -2.30 -5.04
N ILE A 178 -6.94 -1.62 -5.33
CA ILE A 178 -7.51 -1.46 -6.67
C ILE A 178 -7.69 0.01 -6.97
N GLY A 179 -7.15 0.47 -8.09
CA GLY A 179 -7.36 1.80 -8.63
C GLY A 179 -7.85 1.73 -10.08
N LYS A 180 -8.86 2.52 -10.43
CA LYS A 180 -9.37 2.66 -11.80
C LYS A 180 -9.49 4.13 -12.16
N ASN A 181 -9.06 4.45 -13.38
CA ASN A 181 -9.18 5.79 -13.96
C ASN A 181 -10.08 5.71 -15.20
N GLY A 182 -11.31 6.07 -15.03
CA GLY A 182 -12.34 6.02 -16.08
C GLY A 182 -12.95 7.38 -16.39
N GLU A 183 -13.89 7.42 -17.33
CA GLU A 183 -14.59 8.64 -17.77
C GLU A 183 -15.27 9.40 -16.62
N LYS A 184 -15.71 8.69 -15.57
CA LYS A 184 -16.38 9.28 -14.40
C LYS A 184 -15.42 9.75 -13.31
N GLY A 185 -14.11 9.61 -13.54
CA GLY A 185 -13.05 9.94 -12.57
C GLY A 185 -12.34 8.73 -12.01
N VAL A 186 -11.57 8.97 -10.93
CA VAL A 186 -10.75 7.96 -10.28
C VAL A 186 -11.53 7.26 -9.17
N GLU A 187 -11.55 5.93 -9.22
CA GLU A 187 -12.05 5.03 -8.18
C GLU A 187 -10.88 4.34 -7.51
N VAL A 188 -10.85 4.35 -6.17
CA VAL A 188 -9.78 3.71 -5.37
C VAL A 188 -10.37 2.96 -4.18
N ARG A 189 -9.97 1.69 -4.01
CA ARG A 189 -10.47 0.85 -2.93
C ARG A 189 -9.46 -0.19 -2.47
N VAL A 190 -9.50 -0.51 -1.20
CA VAL A 190 -8.78 -1.61 -0.53
C VAL A 190 -9.82 -2.45 0.19
N HIS A 191 -9.99 -3.68 -0.21
CA HIS A 191 -10.94 -4.59 0.45
C HIS A 191 -10.64 -6.06 0.15
N PRO A 192 -11.15 -7.01 0.96
CA PRO A 192 -11.15 -8.41 0.62
C PRO A 192 -11.89 -8.63 -0.70
N THR A 193 -11.26 -9.34 -1.62
CA THR A 193 -11.76 -9.55 -2.98
C THR A 193 -11.59 -10.99 -3.39
N PHE A 194 -12.67 -11.62 -3.85
CA PHE A 194 -12.61 -12.91 -4.50
C PHE A 194 -12.11 -12.76 -5.93
N ILE A 195 -11.01 -13.43 -6.24
CA ILE A 195 -10.45 -13.49 -7.61
C ILE A 195 -10.47 -14.93 -8.13
N PRO A 196 -10.67 -15.15 -9.42
CA PRO A 196 -10.61 -16.49 -9.99
C PRO A 196 -9.29 -17.19 -9.63
N ALA A 197 -9.31 -18.49 -9.33
CA ALA A 197 -8.10 -19.24 -8.97
C ALA A 197 -7.04 -19.24 -10.09
N ALA A 198 -7.43 -19.01 -11.34
CA ALA A 198 -6.52 -18.86 -12.47
C ALA A 198 -5.91 -17.46 -12.60
N HIS A 199 -6.33 -16.48 -11.78
CA HIS A 199 -5.79 -15.12 -11.81
C HIS A 199 -4.33 -15.11 -11.34
N PRO A 200 -3.42 -14.33 -11.96
CA PRO A 200 -2.00 -14.29 -11.56
C PRO A 200 -1.76 -14.01 -10.08
N LEU A 201 -2.58 -13.15 -9.46
CA LEU A 201 -2.48 -12.81 -8.04
C LEU A 201 -3.00 -13.90 -7.10
N ALA A 202 -3.70 -14.92 -7.58
CA ALA A 202 -4.28 -15.96 -6.72
C ALA A 202 -3.19 -16.83 -6.06
N ASN A 203 -2.04 -16.98 -6.69
CA ASN A 203 -0.94 -17.83 -6.25
C ASN A 203 0.19 -17.07 -5.51
N VAL A 204 -0.04 -15.81 -5.19
CA VAL A 204 0.92 -14.98 -4.44
C VAL A 204 0.82 -15.28 -2.94
#